data_1f3d903bd24b8d26638ab68bdc22c222
#
_entry.id   1f3d903bd24b8d26638ab68bdc22c222
#
_cell.length_a   1.000
_cell.length_b   1.000
_cell.length_c   1.000
_cell.angle_alpha   90.00
_cell.angle_beta   90.00
_cell.angle_gamma   90.00
#
_symmetry.space_group_name_H-M   'P 1'
#
loop_
_entity.id
_entity.type
_entity.pdbx_description
1 polymer ?
#
loop_
_entity_poly.entity_id
_entity_poly.type
_entity_poly.pdbx_seq_one_letter_code
_entity_poly.pdbx_strand_id
1 'polypeptide(L)'
;MIHSMTAYASRSEAATAGQLAWEVKSVNQRYLDLSPRLPEEFRVLEPEIRARFKRRFSRGKIEINLRYQPDPAAESATLELNQPLAEKLLAQLERLQRLAGSTAESDLGRLLSWPGMIVEQRPDFDAERARALELLDRCIDDLAAARAQEGRAIVEMLEPRLGGVLEQTGTVRKHLPAVREALKTRFNERLAGLDQEIEPGRMEQEIALQLTR
;
A
#
# COMPACT_ATOMS: atom_id res chain seq x y z
N MET A 1 -4.02 -9.58 -18.27
CA MET A 1 -3.86 -8.10 -18.31
C MET A 1 -2.69 -7.75 -17.40
N ILE A 2 -1.74 -6.93 -17.87
CA ILE A 2 -0.58 -6.51 -17.08
C ILE A 2 -0.99 -5.32 -16.21
N HIS A 3 -0.64 -5.35 -14.94
CA HIS A 3 -0.85 -4.25 -13.99
C HIS A 3 0.50 -3.80 -13.46
N SER A 4 0.69 -2.49 -13.33
CA SER A 4 1.83 -1.95 -12.61
C SER A 4 1.76 -2.34 -11.13
N MET A 5 2.91 -2.36 -10.47
CA MET A 5 3.00 -2.58 -9.03
C MET A 5 3.19 -1.28 -8.27
N THR A 6 3.47 -0.18 -8.96
CA THR A 6 3.56 1.16 -8.42
C THR A 6 2.27 1.92 -8.73
N ALA A 7 1.69 2.56 -7.73
CA ALA A 7 0.56 3.48 -7.89
C ALA A 7 0.35 4.28 -6.62
N TYR A 8 -0.39 5.36 -6.76
CA TYR A 8 -0.85 6.21 -5.68
C TYR A 8 -2.34 6.51 -5.87
N ALA A 9 -3.08 6.51 -4.78
CA ALA A 9 -4.45 6.98 -4.74
C ALA A 9 -4.68 7.76 -3.46
N SER A 10 -5.48 8.80 -3.52
CA SER A 10 -5.92 9.56 -2.35
C SER A 10 -7.37 9.97 -2.50
N ARG A 11 -8.09 9.93 -1.40
CA ARG A 11 -9.46 10.45 -1.31
C ARG A 11 -9.68 11.12 0.02
N SER A 12 -10.37 12.24 -0.03
CA SER A 12 -10.81 12.96 1.16
C SER A 12 -12.30 13.25 1.09
N GLU A 13 -12.95 13.21 2.25
CA GLU A 13 -14.38 13.49 2.39
C GLU A 13 -14.66 14.13 3.75
N ALA A 14 -15.60 15.06 3.78
CA ALA A 14 -16.10 15.60 5.04
C ALA A 14 -16.93 14.53 5.78
N ALA A 15 -16.63 14.31 7.04
CA ALA A 15 -17.39 13.48 7.95
C ALA A 15 -18.24 14.34 8.88
N THR A 16 -19.10 13.72 9.70
CA THR A 16 -20.02 14.45 10.59
C THR A 16 -19.27 15.29 11.61
N ALA A 17 -18.15 14.78 12.11
CA ALA A 17 -17.35 15.42 13.16
C ALA A 17 -15.93 15.81 12.69
N GLY A 18 -15.72 15.99 11.36
CA GLY A 18 -14.41 16.37 10.83
C GLY A 18 -14.19 15.99 9.39
N GLN A 19 -12.93 15.82 9.00
CA GLN A 19 -12.51 15.43 7.66
C GLN A 19 -11.71 14.14 7.71
N LEU A 20 -12.07 13.21 6.83
CA LEU A 20 -11.35 11.95 6.59
C LEU A 20 -10.54 12.06 5.31
N ALA A 21 -9.29 11.59 5.32
CA ALA A 21 -8.45 11.51 4.13
C ALA A 21 -7.66 10.21 4.12
N TRP A 22 -7.84 9.41 3.07
CA TRP A 22 -7.03 8.24 2.78
C TRP A 22 -5.93 8.57 1.78
N GLU A 23 -4.74 8.11 2.08
CA GLU A 23 -3.61 8.08 1.17
C GLU A 23 -3.10 6.65 1.09
N VAL A 24 -3.06 6.09 -0.12
CA VAL A 24 -2.61 4.72 -0.35
C VAL A 24 -1.52 4.72 -1.42
N LYS A 25 -0.37 4.16 -1.08
CA LYS A 25 0.78 4.06 -1.97
C LYS A 25 1.18 2.59 -2.12
N SER A 26 1.29 2.15 -3.37
CA SER A 26 1.78 0.81 -3.71
C SER A 26 3.18 0.90 -4.32
N VAL A 27 4.08 0.02 -3.89
CA VAL A 27 5.42 -0.14 -4.47
C VAL A 27 5.71 -1.60 -4.78
N ASN A 28 6.65 -1.83 -5.69
CA ASN A 28 7.01 -3.18 -6.12
C ASN A 28 7.59 -3.99 -4.96
N GLN A 29 6.94 -5.12 -4.64
CA GLN A 29 7.43 -6.12 -3.69
C GLN A 29 6.89 -7.50 -4.06
N ARG A 30 7.69 -8.54 -3.81
CA ARG A 30 7.37 -9.94 -4.18
C ARG A 30 6.13 -10.46 -3.46
N TYR A 31 6.00 -10.17 -2.18
CA TYR A 31 4.87 -10.57 -1.33
C TYR A 31 4.00 -9.38 -1.00
N LEU A 32 2.74 -9.64 -0.66
CA LEU A 32 1.85 -8.59 -0.16
C LEU A 32 2.26 -8.22 1.27
N ASP A 33 2.67 -6.97 1.43
CA ASP A 33 2.97 -6.36 2.71
C ASP A 33 2.08 -5.12 2.90
N LEU A 34 1.34 -5.08 4.00
CA LEU A 34 0.40 -4.02 4.31
C LEU A 34 0.85 -3.26 5.55
N SER A 35 1.06 -1.97 5.40
CA SER A 35 1.51 -1.08 6.47
C SER A 35 0.47 0.00 6.75
N PRO A 36 -0.61 -0.31 7.51
CA PRO A 36 -1.61 0.69 7.89
C PRO A 36 -1.07 1.62 8.98
N ARG A 37 -1.34 2.92 8.82
CA ARG A 37 -1.14 3.97 9.81
C ARG A 37 -2.49 4.63 10.05
N LEU A 38 -3.01 4.45 11.24
CA LEU A 38 -4.36 4.86 11.61
C LEU A 38 -4.30 5.70 12.89
N PRO A 39 -5.14 6.75 13.02
CA PRO A 39 -5.39 7.40 14.29
C PRO A 39 -5.96 6.39 15.31
N GLU A 40 -5.82 6.71 16.60
CA GLU A 40 -6.21 5.81 17.71
C GLU A 40 -7.66 5.33 17.59
N GLU A 41 -8.57 6.25 17.26
CA GLU A 41 -10.02 6.04 17.16
C GLU A 41 -10.40 5.05 16.06
N PHE A 42 -9.53 4.89 15.05
CA PHE A 42 -9.74 4.04 13.87
C PHE A 42 -8.93 2.75 13.89
N ARG A 43 -8.10 2.49 14.93
CA ARG A 43 -7.27 1.27 15.00
C ARG A 43 -8.08 -0.01 15.00
N VAL A 44 -9.29 0.02 15.53
CA VAL A 44 -10.22 -1.12 15.52
C VAL A 44 -10.50 -1.62 14.10
N LEU A 45 -10.37 -0.77 13.07
CA LEU A 45 -10.61 -1.11 11.67
C LEU A 45 -9.42 -1.83 11.00
N GLU A 46 -8.26 -1.91 11.63
CA GLU A 46 -7.06 -2.49 11.00
C GLU A 46 -7.27 -3.90 10.43
N PRO A 47 -7.91 -4.85 11.14
CA PRO A 47 -8.14 -6.19 10.60
C PRO A 47 -9.01 -6.18 9.34
N GLU A 48 -10.03 -5.33 9.31
CA GLU A 48 -10.96 -5.20 8.18
C GLU A 48 -10.29 -4.53 6.98
N ILE A 49 -9.50 -3.48 7.21
CA ILE A 49 -8.69 -2.82 6.19
C ILE A 49 -7.75 -3.85 5.53
N ARG A 50 -7.02 -4.63 6.33
CA ARG A 50 -6.14 -5.69 5.83
C ARG A 50 -6.90 -6.74 5.00
N ALA A 51 -8.10 -7.13 5.42
CA ALA A 51 -8.93 -8.08 4.70
C ALA A 51 -9.37 -7.54 3.33
N ARG A 52 -9.78 -6.26 3.24
CA ARG A 52 -10.17 -5.59 1.98
C ARG A 52 -9.02 -5.56 0.97
N PHE A 53 -7.82 -5.18 1.41
CA PHE A 53 -6.63 -5.16 0.55
C PHE A 53 -6.23 -6.57 0.08
N LYS A 54 -6.26 -7.58 0.96
CA LYS A 54 -5.95 -8.98 0.61
C LYS A 54 -6.90 -9.57 -0.44
N ARG A 55 -8.16 -9.14 -0.47
CA ARG A 55 -9.13 -9.56 -1.50
C ARG A 55 -8.80 -8.98 -2.88
N ARG A 56 -8.21 -7.80 -2.93
CA ARG A 56 -7.99 -7.06 -4.17
C ARG A 56 -6.57 -7.19 -4.73
N PHE A 57 -5.58 -7.37 -3.87
CA PHE A 57 -4.16 -7.41 -4.23
C PHE A 57 -3.49 -8.66 -3.69
N SER A 58 -2.65 -9.30 -4.53
CA SER A 58 -1.91 -10.52 -4.18
C SER A 58 -0.44 -10.28 -3.87
N ARG A 59 0.11 -9.11 -4.25
CA ARG A 59 1.53 -8.75 -4.08
C ARG A 59 1.74 -7.25 -4.11
N GLY A 60 2.90 -6.80 -3.62
CA GLY A 60 3.28 -5.41 -3.48
C GLY A 60 3.33 -4.97 -2.03
N LYS A 61 4.14 -3.98 -1.71
CA LYS A 61 4.09 -3.29 -0.44
C LYS A 61 3.11 -2.13 -0.58
N ILE A 62 2.10 -2.09 0.29
CA ILE A 62 1.05 -1.05 0.29
C ILE A 62 1.10 -0.32 1.62
N GLU A 63 1.45 0.95 1.56
CA GLU A 63 1.38 1.88 2.67
C GLU A 63 -0.01 2.52 2.65
N ILE A 64 -0.71 2.44 3.78
CA ILE A 64 -2.10 2.87 3.94
C ILE A 64 -2.13 3.88 5.06
N ASN A 65 -2.47 5.12 4.78
CA ASN A 65 -2.48 6.19 5.76
C ASN A 65 -3.88 6.81 5.83
N LEU A 66 -4.49 6.76 7.01
CA LEU A 66 -5.71 7.50 7.32
C LEU A 66 -5.31 8.75 8.11
N ARG A 67 -5.78 9.89 7.63
CA ARG A 67 -5.78 11.14 8.41
C ARG A 67 -7.20 11.48 8.78
N TYR A 68 -7.41 11.74 10.03
CA TYR A 68 -8.64 12.30 10.56
C TYR A 68 -8.34 13.66 11.16
N GLN A 69 -9.08 14.65 10.73
CA GLN A 69 -8.97 16.00 11.25
C GLN A 69 -10.34 16.38 11.83
N PRO A 70 -10.47 16.39 13.16
CA PRO A 70 -11.74 16.74 13.79
C PRO A 70 -12.14 18.17 13.47
N ASP A 71 -13.44 18.43 13.41
CA ASP A 71 -13.97 19.77 13.32
C ASP A 71 -13.88 20.43 14.71
N PRO A 72 -13.18 21.54 14.86
CA PRO A 72 -13.10 22.25 16.15
C PRO A 72 -14.47 22.60 16.75
N ALA A 73 -15.50 22.78 15.92
CA ALA A 73 -16.86 23.04 16.38
C ALA A 73 -17.56 21.77 16.91
N ALA A 74 -17.17 20.58 16.41
CA ALA A 74 -17.67 19.30 16.89
C ALA A 74 -16.86 18.77 18.09
N GLU A 75 -15.67 19.29 18.30
CA GLU A 75 -14.72 18.93 19.37
C GLU A 75 -15.08 19.56 20.73
N SER A 76 -16.18 20.33 20.82
CA SER A 76 -16.69 20.75 22.12
C SER A 76 -17.11 19.47 22.88
N ALA A 77 -16.08 18.80 23.44
CA ALA A 77 -16.28 17.73 24.41
C ALA A 77 -17.31 18.24 25.43
N THR A 78 -18.46 17.61 25.45
CA THR A 78 -19.46 17.92 26.45
C THR A 78 -18.84 17.49 27.76
N LEU A 79 -18.38 18.49 28.53
CA LEU A 79 -17.88 18.28 29.88
C LEU A 79 -19.09 17.92 30.74
N GLU A 80 -19.23 16.64 31.07
CA GLU A 80 -20.29 16.18 31.96
C GLU A 80 -19.77 16.04 33.39
N LEU A 81 -20.57 16.51 34.34
CA LEU A 81 -20.31 16.29 35.74
C LEU A 81 -20.63 14.84 36.07
N ASN A 82 -19.68 14.12 36.68
CA ASN A 82 -19.92 12.78 37.24
C ASN A 82 -20.81 12.91 38.50
N GLN A 83 -22.12 13.04 38.28
CA GLN A 83 -23.09 13.28 39.33
C GLN A 83 -23.02 12.22 40.45
N PRO A 84 -22.91 10.88 40.17
CA PRO A 84 -22.78 9.92 41.24
C PRO A 84 -21.54 10.06 42.10
N LEU A 85 -20.42 10.52 41.52
CA LEU A 85 -19.19 10.79 42.27
C LEU A 85 -19.31 12.07 43.07
N ALA A 86 -19.92 13.13 42.50
CA ALA A 86 -20.17 14.39 43.16
C ALA A 86 -21.03 14.22 44.43
N GLU A 87 -22.12 13.49 44.34
CA GLU A 87 -23.02 13.19 45.45
C GLU A 87 -22.29 12.43 46.58
N LYS A 88 -21.48 11.42 46.23
CA LYS A 88 -20.69 10.67 47.23
C LYS A 88 -19.68 11.55 47.94
N LEU A 89 -18.96 12.40 47.20
CA LEU A 89 -17.96 13.29 47.80
C LEU A 89 -18.60 14.36 48.70
N LEU A 90 -19.73 14.94 48.28
CA LEU A 90 -20.48 15.89 49.11
C LEU A 90 -20.95 15.24 50.41
N ALA A 91 -21.51 14.03 50.36
CA ALA A 91 -21.93 13.31 51.56
C ALA A 91 -20.76 13.03 52.53
N GLN A 92 -19.57 12.68 52.01
CA GLN A 92 -18.40 12.51 52.86
C GLN A 92 -17.87 13.81 53.45
N LEU A 93 -17.93 14.90 52.71
CA LEU A 93 -17.58 16.23 53.22
C LEU A 93 -18.48 16.68 54.34
N GLU A 94 -19.80 16.52 54.19
CA GLU A 94 -20.74 16.83 55.30
C GLU A 94 -20.47 15.98 56.55
N ARG A 95 -20.09 14.70 56.38
CA ARG A 95 -19.72 13.84 57.47
C ARG A 95 -18.46 14.30 58.18
N LEU A 96 -17.43 14.73 57.40
CA LEU A 96 -16.18 15.27 57.94
C LEU A 96 -16.41 16.60 58.66
N GLN A 97 -17.23 17.50 58.11
CA GLN A 97 -17.58 18.77 58.77
C GLN A 97 -18.27 18.54 60.11
N ARG A 98 -19.18 17.57 60.19
CA ARG A 98 -19.84 17.20 61.45
C ARG A 98 -18.83 16.63 62.49
N LEU A 99 -17.90 15.79 62.05
CA LEU A 99 -16.88 15.20 62.92
C LEU A 99 -15.87 16.24 63.39
N ALA A 100 -15.52 17.21 62.56
CA ALA A 100 -14.55 18.26 62.87
C ALA A 100 -15.18 19.44 63.66
N GLY A 101 -16.49 19.45 63.85
CA GLY A 101 -17.20 20.60 64.47
C GLY A 101 -17.02 21.91 63.68
N SER A 102 -16.73 21.84 62.34
CA SER A 102 -16.41 22.96 61.49
C SER A 102 -17.61 23.31 60.60
N THR A 103 -17.92 24.58 60.48
CA THR A 103 -18.90 25.13 59.57
C THR A 103 -18.24 25.79 58.33
N ALA A 104 -16.99 25.45 58.04
CA ALA A 104 -16.25 26.00 56.92
C ALA A 104 -16.93 25.62 55.60
N GLU A 105 -17.11 26.58 54.71
CA GLU A 105 -17.65 26.37 53.37
C GLU A 105 -16.68 25.46 52.55
N SER A 106 -17.26 24.50 51.85
CA SER A 106 -16.49 23.63 50.96
C SER A 106 -16.13 24.37 49.70
N ASP A 107 -14.86 24.31 49.31
CA ASP A 107 -14.36 24.86 48.04
C ASP A 107 -14.83 23.96 46.87
N LEU A 108 -15.89 24.37 46.19
CA LEU A 108 -16.45 23.62 45.03
C LEU A 108 -15.46 23.56 43.87
N GLY A 109 -14.53 24.54 43.73
CA GLY A 109 -13.49 24.49 42.69
C GLY A 109 -12.52 23.35 42.90
N ARG A 110 -12.15 23.08 44.18
CA ARG A 110 -11.34 21.90 44.53
C ARG A 110 -12.07 20.60 44.29
N LEU A 111 -13.39 20.57 44.50
CA LEU A 111 -14.21 19.40 44.19
C LEU A 111 -14.26 19.11 42.66
N LEU A 112 -14.42 20.15 41.85
CA LEU A 112 -14.37 20.00 40.38
C LEU A 112 -13.01 19.47 39.88
N SER A 113 -11.92 19.81 40.60
CA SER A 113 -10.58 19.33 40.25
C SER A 113 -10.30 17.90 40.72
N TRP A 114 -11.25 17.23 41.38
CA TRP A 114 -11.09 15.85 41.83
C TRP A 114 -11.05 14.89 40.62
N PRO A 115 -10.11 13.93 40.61
CA PRO A 115 -9.99 12.98 39.49
C PRO A 115 -11.31 12.25 39.22
N GLY A 116 -11.79 12.30 37.96
CA GLY A 116 -13.03 11.68 37.53
C GLY A 116 -14.31 12.48 37.84
N MET A 117 -14.22 13.73 38.36
CA MET A 117 -15.38 14.59 38.59
C MET A 117 -15.95 15.12 37.28
N ILE A 118 -15.09 15.46 36.35
CA ILE A 118 -15.48 15.85 34.99
C ILE A 118 -15.15 14.67 34.08
N VAL A 119 -16.15 14.22 33.35
CA VAL A 119 -16.03 13.16 32.35
C VAL A 119 -16.15 13.82 30.98
N GLU A 120 -15.10 13.66 30.18
CA GLU A 120 -15.18 13.98 28.76
C GLU A 120 -15.96 12.87 28.05
N GLN A 121 -17.14 13.16 27.57
CA GLN A 121 -17.79 12.23 26.65
C GLN A 121 -17.01 12.20 25.35
N ARG A 122 -16.36 11.07 25.09
CA ARG A 122 -15.76 10.82 23.79
C ARG A 122 -16.88 10.64 22.76
N PRO A 123 -16.85 11.38 21.66
CA PRO A 123 -17.82 11.18 20.61
C PRO A 123 -17.80 9.71 20.13
N ASP A 124 -18.98 9.20 19.83
CA ASP A 124 -19.09 7.89 19.19
C ASP A 124 -18.57 7.98 17.76
N PHE A 125 -17.50 7.22 17.46
CA PHE A 125 -16.87 7.20 16.15
C PHE A 125 -17.43 6.13 15.20
N ASP A 126 -18.52 5.45 15.53
CA ASP A 126 -19.02 4.34 14.72
C ASP A 126 -19.51 4.80 13.34
N ALA A 127 -20.13 5.97 13.25
CA ALA A 127 -20.54 6.56 11.98
C ALA A 127 -19.31 6.98 11.12
N GLU A 128 -18.30 7.57 11.73
CA GLU A 128 -17.05 7.97 11.10
C GLU A 128 -16.25 6.75 10.65
N ARG A 129 -16.23 5.67 11.43
CA ARG A 129 -15.60 4.40 11.07
C ARG A 129 -16.25 3.77 9.85
N ALA A 130 -17.58 3.75 9.79
CA ALA A 130 -18.31 3.25 8.64
C ALA A 130 -17.99 4.05 7.37
N ARG A 131 -18.02 5.39 7.46
CA ARG A 131 -17.65 6.29 6.35
C ARG A 131 -16.20 6.12 5.92
N ALA A 132 -15.28 5.96 6.88
CA ALA A 132 -13.87 5.71 6.57
C ALA A 132 -13.69 4.44 5.75
N LEU A 133 -14.44 3.36 6.04
CA LEU A 133 -14.41 2.12 5.26
C LEU A 133 -14.99 2.28 3.85
N GLU A 134 -16.10 3.01 3.70
CA GLU A 134 -16.68 3.32 2.38
C GLU A 134 -15.74 4.16 1.52
N LEU A 135 -15.09 5.16 2.13
CA LEU A 135 -14.10 5.98 1.46
C LEU A 135 -12.87 5.17 1.06
N LEU A 136 -12.46 4.22 1.91
CA LEU A 136 -11.36 3.30 1.64
C LEU A 136 -11.65 2.41 0.42
N ASP A 137 -12.86 1.86 0.31
CA ASP A 137 -13.23 1.02 -0.83
C ASP A 137 -13.10 1.79 -2.15
N ARG A 138 -13.56 3.03 -2.19
CA ARG A 138 -13.39 3.91 -3.34
C ARG A 138 -11.90 4.21 -3.63
N CYS A 139 -11.10 4.39 -2.59
CA CYS A 139 -9.65 4.61 -2.72
C CYS A 139 -8.92 3.35 -3.23
N ILE A 140 -9.35 2.15 -2.83
CA ILE A 140 -8.84 0.87 -3.32
C ILE A 140 -9.14 0.69 -4.81
N ASP A 141 -10.34 1.06 -5.25
CA ASP A 141 -10.73 1.00 -6.66
C ASP A 141 -9.91 1.98 -7.52
N ASP A 142 -9.68 3.20 -7.03
CA ASP A 142 -8.80 4.17 -7.70
C ASP A 142 -7.37 3.64 -7.84
N LEU A 143 -6.82 3.04 -6.77
CA LEU A 143 -5.49 2.44 -6.80
C LEU A 143 -5.42 1.30 -7.83
N ALA A 144 -6.45 0.46 -7.89
CA ALA A 144 -6.53 -0.63 -8.85
C ALA A 144 -6.63 -0.10 -10.30
N ALA A 145 -7.42 0.95 -10.51
CA ALA A 145 -7.56 1.62 -11.81
C ALA A 145 -6.24 2.25 -12.27
N ALA A 146 -5.54 2.97 -11.38
CA ALA A 146 -4.24 3.56 -11.66
C ALA A 146 -3.19 2.50 -12.05
N ARG A 147 -3.13 1.37 -11.31
CA ARG A 147 -2.25 0.23 -11.64
C ARG A 147 -2.58 -0.38 -13.02
N ALA A 148 -3.85 -0.49 -13.36
CA ALA A 148 -4.29 -1.01 -14.65
C ALA A 148 -3.94 -0.04 -15.79
N GLN A 149 -4.11 1.26 -15.57
CA GLN A 149 -3.78 2.30 -16.56
C GLN A 149 -2.28 2.34 -16.86
N GLU A 150 -1.44 2.36 -15.82
CA GLU A 150 0.01 2.33 -15.98
C GLU A 150 0.48 1.01 -16.64
N GLY A 151 -0.15 -0.13 -16.27
CA GLY A 151 0.11 -1.41 -16.92
C GLY A 151 -0.19 -1.39 -18.42
N ARG A 152 -1.27 -0.74 -18.87
CA ARG A 152 -1.57 -0.56 -20.29
C ARG A 152 -0.51 0.28 -21.02
N ALA A 153 -0.11 1.41 -20.43
CA ALA A 153 0.93 2.25 -21.01
C ALA A 153 2.27 1.51 -21.17
N ILE A 154 2.62 0.66 -20.21
CA ILE A 154 3.81 -0.20 -20.29
C ILE A 154 3.68 -1.20 -21.45
N VAL A 155 2.52 -1.84 -21.63
CA VAL A 155 2.28 -2.76 -22.73
C VAL A 155 2.43 -2.06 -24.08
N GLU A 156 1.77 -0.92 -24.26
CA GLU A 156 1.85 -0.10 -25.49
C GLU A 156 3.30 0.30 -25.85
N MET A 157 4.14 0.51 -24.84
CA MET A 157 5.54 0.84 -25.05
C MET A 157 6.40 -0.40 -25.38
N LEU A 158 6.06 -1.57 -24.84
CA LEU A 158 6.84 -2.80 -25.00
C LEU A 158 6.50 -3.58 -26.27
N GLU A 159 5.23 -3.59 -26.69
CA GLU A 159 4.80 -4.38 -27.87
C GLU A 159 5.56 -4.03 -29.15
N PRO A 160 5.76 -2.75 -29.55
CA PRO A 160 6.54 -2.42 -30.73
C PRO A 160 7.99 -2.86 -30.65
N ARG A 161 8.60 -2.79 -29.45
CA ARG A 161 9.98 -3.21 -29.21
C ARG A 161 10.15 -4.72 -29.33
N LEU A 162 9.20 -5.48 -28.79
CA LEU A 162 9.16 -6.94 -28.92
C LEU A 162 8.94 -7.34 -30.39
N GLY A 163 8.07 -6.64 -31.10
CA GLY A 163 7.87 -6.80 -32.53
C GLY A 163 9.18 -6.63 -33.31
N GLY A 164 9.91 -5.55 -33.05
CA GLY A 164 11.21 -5.30 -33.67
C GLY A 164 12.24 -6.40 -33.36
N VAL A 165 12.31 -6.89 -32.13
CA VAL A 165 13.20 -8.01 -31.75
C VAL A 165 12.83 -9.27 -32.51
N LEU A 166 11.54 -9.59 -32.63
CA LEU A 166 11.08 -10.76 -33.41
C LEU A 166 11.41 -10.66 -34.88
N GLU A 167 11.24 -9.49 -35.48
CA GLU A 167 11.59 -9.20 -36.89
C GLU A 167 13.08 -9.37 -37.15
N GLN A 168 13.93 -8.76 -36.29
CA GLN A 168 15.38 -8.92 -36.38
C GLN A 168 15.82 -10.37 -36.22
N THR A 169 15.24 -11.08 -35.26
CA THR A 169 15.51 -12.50 -35.05
C THR A 169 15.11 -13.32 -36.27
N GLY A 170 13.96 -13.01 -36.89
CA GLY A 170 13.50 -13.62 -38.12
C GLY A 170 14.48 -13.37 -39.31
N THR A 171 14.98 -12.16 -39.41
CA THR A 171 15.97 -11.78 -40.42
C THR A 171 17.29 -12.54 -40.25
N VAL A 172 17.80 -12.57 -39.02
CA VAL A 172 19.03 -13.35 -38.71
C VAL A 172 18.84 -14.84 -39.06
N ARG A 173 17.70 -15.43 -38.68
CA ARG A 173 17.40 -16.84 -39.02
C ARG A 173 17.38 -17.13 -40.54
N LYS A 174 16.91 -16.19 -41.37
CA LYS A 174 16.92 -16.30 -42.80
C LYS A 174 18.33 -16.25 -43.40
N HIS A 175 19.23 -15.45 -42.80
CA HIS A 175 20.61 -15.32 -43.28
C HIS A 175 21.54 -16.42 -42.76
N LEU A 176 21.19 -17.07 -41.66
CA LEU A 176 22.02 -18.09 -41.01
C LEU A 176 22.45 -19.22 -41.96
N PRO A 177 21.59 -19.79 -42.83
CA PRO A 177 21.99 -20.83 -43.83
C PRO A 177 23.05 -20.34 -44.77
N ALA A 178 22.92 -19.12 -45.32
CA ALA A 178 23.90 -18.54 -46.23
C ALA A 178 25.26 -18.30 -45.57
N VAL A 179 25.25 -17.81 -44.34
CA VAL A 179 26.48 -17.61 -43.52
C VAL A 179 27.15 -18.95 -43.26
N ARG A 180 26.36 -19.99 -42.96
CA ARG A 180 26.85 -21.35 -42.72
C ARG A 180 27.54 -21.94 -43.96
N GLU A 181 26.94 -21.81 -45.16
CA GLU A 181 27.53 -22.25 -46.41
C GLU A 181 28.79 -21.46 -46.78
N ALA A 182 28.80 -20.14 -46.59
CA ALA A 182 29.97 -19.32 -46.82
C ALA A 182 31.15 -19.70 -45.90
N LEU A 183 30.87 -19.99 -44.62
CA LEU A 183 31.89 -20.51 -43.70
C LEU A 183 32.42 -21.88 -44.12
N LYS A 184 31.52 -22.77 -44.55
CA LYS A 184 31.89 -24.10 -45.03
C LYS A 184 32.81 -24.01 -46.28
N THR A 185 32.45 -23.18 -47.25
CA THR A 185 33.25 -22.92 -48.45
C THR A 185 34.63 -22.40 -48.09
N ARG A 186 34.66 -21.36 -47.26
CA ARG A 186 35.97 -20.76 -46.81
C ARG A 186 36.84 -21.71 -46.00
N PHE A 187 36.21 -22.64 -45.27
CA PHE A 187 36.93 -23.67 -44.53
C PHE A 187 37.54 -24.70 -45.51
N ASN A 188 36.75 -25.16 -46.50
CA ASN A 188 37.20 -26.07 -47.55
C ASN A 188 38.35 -25.48 -48.39
N GLU A 189 38.26 -24.20 -48.76
CA GLU A 189 39.35 -23.50 -49.49
C GLU A 189 40.64 -23.45 -48.67
N ARG A 190 40.54 -23.26 -47.37
CA ARG A 190 41.74 -23.31 -46.48
C ARG A 190 42.29 -24.70 -46.32
N LEU A 191 41.46 -25.72 -46.31
CA LEU A 191 41.87 -27.14 -46.22
C LEU A 191 42.50 -27.63 -47.50
N ALA A 192 42.03 -27.20 -48.67
CA ALA A 192 42.59 -27.56 -49.96
C ALA A 192 44.08 -27.11 -50.13
N GLY A 193 44.51 -26.18 -49.29
CA GLY A 193 45.93 -25.76 -49.24
C GLY A 193 46.79 -26.54 -48.22
N LEU A 194 46.17 -27.49 -47.49
CA LEU A 194 46.88 -28.29 -46.48
C LEU A 194 46.75 -29.76 -46.96
N ASP A 195 47.88 -30.42 -47.23
CA ASP A 195 47.98 -31.82 -47.68
C ASP A 195 47.49 -32.85 -46.61
N GLN A 196 46.41 -32.58 -45.93
CA GLN A 196 45.80 -33.47 -44.90
C GLN A 196 44.32 -33.69 -45.14
N GLU A 197 43.93 -34.97 -45.27
CA GLU A 197 42.51 -35.38 -45.21
C GLU A 197 41.95 -35.16 -43.79
N ILE A 198 40.97 -34.29 -43.64
CA ILE A 198 40.24 -34.07 -42.40
C ILE A 198 38.90 -34.81 -42.43
N GLU A 199 38.62 -35.51 -41.35
CA GLU A 199 37.34 -36.20 -41.18
C GLU A 199 36.14 -35.24 -41.26
N PRO A 200 35.10 -35.53 -42.07
CA PRO A 200 33.94 -34.64 -42.28
C PRO A 200 33.22 -34.21 -40.97
N GLY A 201 33.18 -35.10 -39.98
CA GLY A 201 32.54 -34.82 -38.70
C GLY A 201 33.26 -33.75 -37.85
N ARG A 202 34.59 -33.61 -37.99
CA ARG A 202 35.39 -32.63 -37.30
C ARG A 202 35.21 -31.23 -37.86
N MET A 203 34.91 -31.12 -39.14
CA MET A 203 34.58 -29.87 -39.82
C MET A 203 33.25 -29.29 -39.40
N GLU A 204 32.23 -30.15 -39.24
CA GLU A 204 30.91 -29.71 -38.75
C GLU A 204 30.97 -29.20 -37.31
N GLN A 205 31.76 -29.83 -36.45
CA GLN A 205 31.99 -29.39 -35.07
C GLN A 205 32.66 -28.02 -34.99
N GLU A 206 33.69 -27.74 -35.81
CA GLU A 206 34.39 -26.45 -35.83
C GLU A 206 33.50 -25.33 -36.37
N ILE A 207 32.68 -25.59 -37.39
CA ILE A 207 31.70 -24.64 -37.91
C ILE A 207 30.64 -24.32 -36.85
N ALA A 208 30.18 -25.32 -36.09
CA ALA A 208 29.22 -25.10 -35.01
C ALA A 208 29.83 -24.26 -33.86
N LEU A 209 31.08 -24.49 -33.52
CA LEU A 209 31.83 -23.72 -32.52
C LEU A 209 32.06 -22.27 -32.94
N GLN A 210 32.31 -21.97 -34.22
CA GLN A 210 32.45 -20.58 -34.70
C GLN A 210 31.14 -19.84 -34.85
N LEU A 211 30.00 -20.52 -34.98
CA LEU A 211 28.67 -19.91 -35.00
C LEU A 211 28.11 -19.64 -33.61
N THR A 212 28.73 -20.17 -32.55
CA THR A 212 28.34 -19.94 -31.14
C THR A 212 29.22 -18.93 -30.40
N ARG A 213 30.25 -18.40 -31.03
CA ARG A 213 31.07 -17.28 -30.57
C ARG A 213 30.60 -15.97 -31.15
#